data_ee0c8acc55b5b9c9180fa5f7a87d0faa
#
_entry.id   ee0c8acc55b5b9c9180fa5f7a87d0faa
#
_cell.length_a   1.000
_cell.length_b   1.000
_cell.length_c   1.000
_cell.angle_alpha   90.00
_cell.angle_beta   90.00
_cell.angle_gamma   90.00
#
_symmetry.space_group_name_H-M   'P 1'
#
loop_
_entity.id
_entity.type
_entity.pdbx_description
1 polymer ?
#
loop_
_entity_poly.entity_id
_entity_poly.type
_entity_poly.pdbx_seq_one_letter_code
_entity_poly.pdbx_strand_id
1 'polypeptide(L)'
;MAPQSKTVTNVKQAVPFFGVADIEASVRYYVDGLGFELTKKWEPEGKLQWCWLEIGDAAVMLQEFWKDGHHSGRPVGKLGQGVSICFTCEDALAIYREFKSRGIEAKRPFVGNAMWVTSVSDPDGYQLYFESPTDVPEETVLSDQEE
;
A
#
# COMPACT_ATOMS: atom_id res chain seq x y z
N MET A 1 -22.41 19.16 27.13
CA MET A 1 -21.74 18.94 26.83
C MET A 1 -20.95 19.42 26.39
N ALA A 2 -20.37 19.53 26.26
CA ALA A 2 -19.55 19.87 25.87
C ALA A 2 -18.90 19.86 25.23
N PRO A 3 -18.47 20.02 24.82
CA PRO A 3 -17.68 20.00 24.22
C PRO A 3 -16.77 20.17 24.16
N GLN A 4 -16.23 20.13 23.99
CA GLN A 4 -15.34 20.22 23.94
C GLN A 4 -14.54 20.94 23.46
N SER A 5 -13.95 21.33 23.82
CA SER A 5 -13.05 21.93 23.45
C SER A 5 -12.30 21.60 22.83
N LYS A 6 -11.96 22.04 22.37
CA LYS A 6 -11.29 21.63 21.76
C LYS A 6 -10.09 21.99 21.51
N THR A 7 -9.28 21.22 21.66
CA THR A 7 -7.94 21.34 21.20
C THR A 7 -7.95 21.45 19.70
N VAL A 8 -7.30 22.43 19.16
CA VAL A 8 -7.14 22.51 17.73
C VAL A 8 -6.32 21.32 17.29
N THR A 9 -6.87 20.50 16.45
CA THR A 9 -6.18 19.35 15.92
C THR A 9 -5.27 19.80 14.79
N ASN A 10 -3.97 19.54 14.91
CA ASN A 10 -3.03 19.93 13.86
C ASN A 10 -2.40 18.74 13.15
N VAL A 11 -2.94 17.55 13.37
CA VAL A 11 -2.54 16.35 12.60
C VAL A 11 -3.20 16.41 11.24
N LYS A 12 -2.44 16.17 10.18
CA LYS A 12 -2.97 16.29 8.82
C LYS A 12 -3.19 14.96 8.14
N GLN A 13 -2.35 13.98 8.40
CA GLN A 13 -2.51 12.68 7.78
C GLN A 13 -1.60 11.67 8.44
N ALA A 14 -1.87 10.42 8.19
CA ALA A 14 -0.99 9.33 8.55
C ALA A 14 -0.45 8.75 7.25
N VAL A 15 0.86 8.52 7.18
CA VAL A 15 1.48 8.00 5.98
C VAL A 15 2.29 6.77 6.35
N PRO A 16 1.95 5.60 5.78
CA PRO A 16 2.76 4.41 6.03
C PRO A 16 4.21 4.64 5.60
N PHE A 17 5.13 4.12 6.38
CA PHE A 17 6.55 4.29 6.13
C PHE A 17 7.17 2.91 6.19
N PHE A 18 7.51 2.35 5.03
CA PHE A 18 8.00 0.99 4.91
C PHE A 18 9.51 0.95 4.77
N GLY A 19 10.17 0.11 5.58
CA GLY A 19 11.56 -0.25 5.33
C GLY A 19 11.59 -1.34 4.28
N VAL A 20 12.44 -1.20 3.26
CA VAL A 20 12.47 -2.12 2.14
C VAL A 20 13.90 -2.59 1.88
N ALA A 21 14.02 -3.78 1.30
CA ALA A 21 15.33 -4.37 1.02
C ALA A 21 16.00 -3.77 -0.22
N ASP A 22 15.19 -3.44 -1.24
CA ASP A 22 15.69 -2.93 -2.52
C ASP A 22 14.72 -1.87 -2.99
N ILE A 23 15.05 -0.61 -2.71
CA ILE A 23 14.10 0.46 -2.93
C ILE A 23 13.79 0.66 -4.42
N GLU A 24 14.75 0.39 -5.29
CA GLU A 24 14.50 0.56 -6.72
C GLU A 24 13.53 -0.48 -7.24
N ALA A 25 13.65 -1.72 -6.77
CA ALA A 25 12.70 -2.77 -7.12
C ALA A 25 11.31 -2.43 -6.56
N SER A 26 11.26 -1.91 -5.33
CA SER A 26 9.98 -1.53 -4.73
C SER A 26 9.34 -0.39 -5.49
N VAL A 27 10.12 0.62 -5.90
CA VAL A 27 9.56 1.73 -6.68
C VAL A 27 8.98 1.23 -8.00
N ARG A 28 9.67 0.32 -8.67
CA ARG A 28 9.11 -0.24 -9.91
C ARG A 28 7.78 -0.95 -9.66
N TYR A 29 7.70 -1.68 -8.56
CA TYR A 29 6.46 -2.38 -8.21
C TYR A 29 5.34 -1.38 -7.97
N TYR A 30 5.59 -0.36 -7.16
CA TYR A 30 4.55 0.60 -6.81
C TYR A 30 4.18 1.50 -7.97
N VAL A 31 5.16 1.98 -8.74
CA VAL A 31 4.90 2.92 -9.81
C VAL A 31 4.41 2.20 -11.08
N ASP A 32 5.22 1.27 -11.58
CA ASP A 32 4.87 0.59 -12.83
C ASP A 32 3.76 -0.42 -12.63
N GLY A 33 3.74 -1.08 -11.48
CA GLY A 33 2.76 -2.12 -11.21
C GLY A 33 1.46 -1.61 -10.64
N LEU A 34 1.53 -0.88 -9.52
CA LEU A 34 0.32 -0.47 -8.82
C LEU A 34 -0.23 0.89 -9.29
N GLY A 35 0.57 1.69 -9.96
CA GLY A 35 0.09 2.97 -10.47
C GLY A 35 0.34 4.16 -9.57
N PHE A 36 1.21 4.02 -8.57
CA PHE A 36 1.61 5.16 -7.75
C PHE A 36 2.50 6.09 -8.55
N GLU A 37 2.62 7.32 -8.08
CA GLU A 37 3.50 8.32 -8.67
C GLU A 37 4.57 8.68 -7.65
N LEU A 38 5.84 8.71 -8.07
CA LEU A 38 6.93 9.13 -7.20
C LEU A 38 7.00 10.65 -7.26
N THR A 39 6.73 11.32 -6.14
CA THR A 39 6.66 12.77 -6.11
C THR A 39 7.79 13.43 -5.34
N LYS A 40 8.44 12.71 -4.43
CA LYS A 40 9.58 13.22 -3.69
C LYS A 40 10.59 12.11 -3.51
N LYS A 41 11.87 12.47 -3.50
CA LYS A 41 12.92 11.47 -3.32
C LYS A 41 14.14 12.06 -2.66
N TRP A 42 14.96 11.20 -2.09
CA TRP A 42 16.24 11.57 -1.51
C TRP A 42 17.28 10.58 -2.02
N GLU A 43 18.31 11.12 -2.69
CA GLU A 43 19.33 10.32 -3.34
C GLU A 43 20.72 10.76 -2.88
N PRO A 44 21.10 10.46 -1.64
CA PRO A 44 22.45 10.80 -1.19
C PRO A 44 23.44 10.03 -2.04
N GLU A 45 24.45 10.73 -2.54
CA GLU A 45 25.52 10.10 -3.31
C GLU A 45 24.98 9.42 -4.58
N GLY A 46 23.88 9.93 -5.11
CA GLY A 46 23.36 9.44 -6.38
C GLY A 46 22.53 8.19 -6.34
N LYS A 47 22.32 7.60 -5.14
CA LYS A 47 21.53 6.39 -5.00
C LYS A 47 20.25 6.68 -4.24
N LEU A 48 19.12 6.19 -4.76
CA LEU A 48 17.83 6.38 -4.11
C LEU A 48 17.84 5.70 -2.75
N GLN A 49 17.51 6.46 -1.70
CA GLN A 49 17.48 5.95 -0.34
C GLN A 49 16.08 6.06 0.27
N TRP A 50 15.34 7.09 -0.11
CA TRP A 50 14.00 7.34 0.42
C TRP A 50 13.15 7.96 -0.69
N CYS A 51 11.85 7.66 -0.66
CA CYS A 51 10.92 8.31 -1.59
C CYS A 51 9.53 8.41 -1.00
N TRP A 52 8.75 9.27 -1.61
CA TRP A 52 7.35 9.52 -1.29
C TRP A 52 6.54 9.17 -2.53
N LEU A 53 5.61 8.25 -2.38
CA LEU A 53 4.78 7.77 -3.47
C LEU A 53 3.33 8.14 -3.19
N GLU A 54 2.61 8.56 -4.23
CA GLU A 54 1.21 8.97 -4.08
C GLU A 54 0.32 8.22 -5.06
N ILE A 55 -0.90 7.95 -4.61
CA ILE A 55 -1.96 7.44 -5.46
C ILE A 55 -3.25 8.06 -4.96
N GLY A 56 -3.95 8.82 -5.84
CA GLY A 56 -5.10 9.59 -5.40
C GLY A 56 -4.72 10.48 -4.22
N ASP A 57 -5.50 10.41 -3.16
CA ASP A 57 -5.22 11.20 -1.96
C ASP A 57 -4.37 10.44 -0.94
N ALA A 58 -3.89 9.27 -1.29
CA ALA A 58 -3.11 8.43 -0.38
C ALA A 58 -1.62 8.53 -0.69
N ALA A 59 -0.80 8.22 0.30
CA ALA A 59 0.64 8.27 0.14
C ALA A 59 1.30 7.15 0.93
N VAL A 60 2.49 6.77 0.49
CA VAL A 60 3.33 5.77 1.15
C VAL A 60 4.78 6.24 1.03
N MET A 61 5.56 6.06 2.08
CA MET A 61 6.99 6.34 2.03
C MET A 61 7.76 5.02 2.03
N LEU A 62 8.86 5.00 1.30
CA LEU A 62 9.77 3.86 1.29
C LEU A 62 11.17 4.34 1.66
N GLN A 63 11.88 3.51 2.41
CA GLN A 63 13.29 3.77 2.71
C GLN A 63 14.02 2.45 2.72
N GLU A 64 15.15 2.40 2.02
CA GLU A 64 15.94 1.18 2.01
C GLU A 64 16.64 1.00 3.35
N PHE A 65 16.71 -0.23 3.82
CA PHE A 65 17.36 -0.52 5.09
C PHE A 65 18.84 -0.12 5.02
N TRP A 66 19.32 0.47 6.10
CA TRP A 66 20.73 0.84 6.18
C TRP A 66 21.58 -0.42 6.34
N LYS A 67 22.72 -0.42 5.70
CA LYS A 67 23.58 -1.60 5.71
C LYS A 67 24.58 -1.59 6.85
N ASP A 68 24.88 -0.44 7.41
CA ASP A 68 25.93 -0.32 8.39
C ASP A 68 25.45 0.11 9.76
N GLY A 69 24.28 -0.32 10.16
CA GLY A 69 23.88 -0.29 11.54
C GLY A 69 23.58 1.04 12.18
N HIS A 70 23.61 2.07 11.44
CA HIS A 70 23.35 3.39 11.99
C HIS A 70 21.91 3.55 12.42
N HIS A 71 21.03 3.10 11.61
CA HIS A 71 19.66 2.84 11.94
C HIS A 71 19.57 1.36 11.83
N SER A 72 18.95 0.72 12.75
CA SER A 72 18.82 -0.71 12.71
C SER A 72 18.56 -1.15 11.29
N GLY A 73 19.27 -2.12 10.83
CA GLY A 73 19.06 -2.69 9.52
C GLY A 73 17.74 -3.42 9.45
N ARG A 74 17.66 -4.38 8.54
CA ARG A 74 16.44 -5.14 8.36
C ARG A 74 16.06 -5.88 9.65
N PRO A 75 14.82 -5.75 10.12
CA PRO A 75 14.37 -6.49 11.30
C PRO A 75 14.42 -7.99 11.07
N VAL A 76 14.58 -8.73 12.14
CA VAL A 76 14.53 -10.18 12.09
C VAL A 76 13.08 -10.62 11.90
N GLY A 77 12.85 -11.61 11.02
CA GLY A 77 11.54 -12.17 10.81
C GLY A 77 10.84 -11.57 9.60
N LYS A 78 9.56 -11.85 9.48
CA LYS A 78 8.75 -11.40 8.34
C LYS A 78 8.37 -9.95 8.52
N LEU A 79 8.52 -9.17 7.44
CA LEU A 79 8.08 -7.78 7.45
C LEU A 79 6.57 -7.69 7.25
N GLY A 80 5.97 -6.64 7.82
CA GLY A 80 4.56 -6.36 7.60
C GLY A 80 3.60 -7.27 8.32
N GLN A 81 4.10 -8.13 9.18
CA GLN A 81 3.24 -9.07 9.90
C GLN A 81 2.33 -8.33 10.86
N GLY A 82 1.03 -8.66 10.81
CA GLY A 82 0.06 -8.05 11.71
C GLY A 82 -0.42 -6.68 11.28
N VAL A 83 0.01 -6.19 10.11
CA VAL A 83 -0.39 -4.87 9.62
C VAL A 83 -0.79 -5.00 8.17
N SER A 84 -1.89 -4.35 7.82
CA SER A 84 -2.27 -4.17 6.41
C SER A 84 -2.67 -2.72 6.21
N ILE A 85 -2.43 -2.21 5.02
CA ILE A 85 -2.79 -0.84 4.68
C ILE A 85 -4.00 -0.92 3.78
N CYS A 86 -5.09 -0.28 4.19
CA CYS A 86 -6.33 -0.30 3.43
C CYS A 86 -6.47 1.01 2.66
N PHE A 87 -6.58 0.89 1.35
CA PHE A 87 -6.86 2.02 0.48
C PHE A 87 -8.31 1.93 0.07
N THR A 88 -9.12 2.92 0.45
CA THR A 88 -10.49 2.94 -0.03
C THR A 88 -10.48 3.49 -1.44
N CYS A 89 -11.28 2.88 -2.31
CA CYS A 89 -11.30 3.26 -3.72
C CYS A 89 -12.74 3.15 -4.24
N GLU A 90 -12.93 3.57 -5.47
CA GLU A 90 -14.27 3.54 -6.05
C GLU A 90 -14.65 2.19 -6.62
N ASP A 91 -13.65 1.43 -7.11
CA ASP A 91 -13.95 0.17 -7.78
C ASP A 91 -12.76 -0.78 -7.63
N ALA A 92 -12.83 -1.62 -6.60
CA ALA A 92 -11.74 -2.55 -6.30
C ALA A 92 -11.58 -3.60 -7.40
N LEU A 93 -12.67 -3.96 -8.09
CA LEU A 93 -12.56 -4.95 -9.15
C LEU A 93 -11.85 -4.39 -10.38
N ALA A 94 -12.06 -3.11 -10.68
CA ALA A 94 -11.33 -2.45 -11.75
C ALA A 94 -9.84 -2.43 -11.44
N ILE A 95 -9.49 -2.15 -10.18
CA ILE A 95 -8.10 -2.16 -9.74
C ILE A 95 -7.50 -3.56 -9.90
N TYR A 96 -8.25 -4.60 -9.56
CA TYR A 96 -7.79 -5.97 -9.73
C TYR A 96 -7.44 -6.24 -11.19
N ARG A 97 -8.32 -5.83 -12.12
CA ARG A 97 -8.08 -6.05 -13.55
C ARG A 97 -6.85 -5.28 -14.03
N GLU A 98 -6.67 -4.05 -13.53
CA GLU A 98 -5.49 -3.27 -13.90
C GLU A 98 -4.21 -3.93 -13.40
N PHE A 99 -4.22 -4.40 -12.16
CA PHE A 99 -3.04 -5.07 -11.62
C PHE A 99 -2.70 -6.30 -12.44
N LYS A 100 -3.71 -7.10 -12.78
CA LYS A 100 -3.48 -8.30 -13.58
C LYS A 100 -2.93 -7.95 -14.95
N SER A 101 -3.44 -6.89 -15.56
CA SER A 101 -2.98 -6.50 -16.89
C SER A 101 -1.52 -6.06 -16.89
N ARG A 102 -1.02 -5.65 -15.72
CA ARG A 102 0.38 -5.24 -15.58
C ARG A 102 1.27 -6.35 -15.03
N GLY A 103 0.73 -7.57 -14.91
CA GLY A 103 1.51 -8.69 -14.40
C GLY A 103 1.67 -8.73 -12.90
N ILE A 104 0.88 -7.94 -12.16
CA ILE A 104 0.94 -7.94 -10.71
C ILE A 104 0.11 -9.10 -10.19
N GLU A 105 0.70 -9.89 -9.29
CA GLU A 105 0.00 -10.98 -8.64
C GLU A 105 -0.90 -10.42 -7.56
N ALA A 106 -2.20 -10.62 -7.71
CA ALA A 106 -3.18 -10.18 -6.72
C ALA A 106 -4.07 -11.35 -6.37
N LYS A 107 -4.51 -11.40 -5.12
CA LYS A 107 -5.46 -12.42 -4.73
C LYS A 107 -6.79 -12.15 -5.40
N ARG A 108 -7.51 -13.24 -5.69
CA ARG A 108 -8.84 -13.10 -6.25
C ARG A 108 -9.71 -12.31 -5.28
N PRO A 109 -10.38 -11.26 -5.74
CA PRO A 109 -11.17 -10.42 -4.83
C PRO A 109 -12.27 -11.19 -4.13
N PHE A 110 -12.55 -10.79 -2.91
CA PHE A 110 -13.64 -11.36 -2.12
C PHE A 110 -14.36 -10.23 -1.41
N VAL A 111 -15.55 -10.53 -0.88
CA VAL A 111 -16.34 -9.55 -0.14
C VAL A 111 -16.13 -9.73 1.34
N GLY A 112 -15.71 -8.67 2.02
CA GLY A 112 -15.59 -8.65 3.47
C GLY A 112 -15.98 -7.28 3.98
N ASN A 113 -16.74 -7.24 5.07
CA ASN A 113 -17.21 -5.98 5.66
C ASN A 113 -17.94 -5.11 4.66
N ALA A 114 -18.75 -5.73 3.81
CA ALA A 114 -19.54 -5.05 2.78
C ALA A 114 -18.67 -4.35 1.75
N MET A 115 -17.47 -4.86 1.53
CA MET A 115 -16.53 -4.30 0.57
C MET A 115 -15.98 -5.39 -0.34
N TRP A 116 -15.84 -5.09 -1.63
CA TRP A 116 -14.94 -5.88 -2.46
C TRP A 116 -13.51 -5.56 -2.04
N VAL A 117 -12.71 -6.59 -1.83
CA VAL A 117 -11.33 -6.42 -1.39
C VAL A 117 -10.39 -7.02 -2.44
N THR A 118 -9.53 -6.19 -2.98
CA THR A 118 -8.43 -6.61 -3.85
C THR A 118 -7.15 -6.44 -3.05
N SER A 119 -6.37 -7.49 -2.90
CA SER A 119 -5.18 -7.43 -2.06
C SER A 119 -3.94 -7.90 -2.80
N VAL A 120 -2.83 -7.25 -2.48
CA VAL A 120 -1.53 -7.61 -3.01
C VAL A 120 -0.51 -7.61 -1.87
N SER A 121 0.59 -8.35 -2.06
CA SER A 121 1.75 -8.28 -1.18
C SER A 121 2.86 -7.60 -1.95
N ASP A 122 3.47 -6.58 -1.36
CA ASP A 122 4.56 -5.90 -2.06
C ASP A 122 5.83 -6.75 -2.00
N PRO A 123 6.92 -6.34 -2.65
CA PRO A 123 8.12 -7.19 -2.71
C PRO A 123 8.70 -7.58 -1.36
N ASP A 124 8.46 -6.80 -0.33
CA ASP A 124 8.96 -7.11 1.01
C ASP A 124 7.93 -7.83 1.88
N GLY A 125 6.70 -8.01 1.39
CA GLY A 125 5.68 -8.71 2.13
C GLY A 125 4.65 -7.81 2.81
N TYR A 126 4.71 -6.51 2.61
CA TYR A 126 3.71 -5.61 3.17
C TYR A 126 2.38 -5.83 2.45
N GLN A 127 1.29 -5.89 3.22
CA GLN A 127 -0.03 -6.20 2.69
C GLN A 127 -0.79 -4.93 2.37
N LEU A 128 -1.28 -4.82 1.14
CA LEU A 128 -2.05 -3.66 0.70
C LEU A 128 -3.41 -4.15 0.24
N TYR A 129 -4.46 -3.54 0.78
CA TYR A 129 -5.85 -3.87 0.45
C TYR A 129 -6.48 -2.67 -0.24
N PHE A 130 -7.19 -2.94 -1.34
CA PHE A 130 -7.93 -1.90 -2.06
C PHE A 130 -9.40 -2.29 -1.96
N GLU A 131 -10.22 -1.42 -1.36
CA GLU A 131 -11.56 -1.78 -0.95
C GLU A 131 -12.59 -0.79 -1.45
N SER A 132 -13.71 -1.32 -1.98
CA SER A 132 -14.82 -0.48 -2.42
C SER A 132 -16.15 -1.10 -1.97
N PRO A 133 -17.15 -0.27 -1.61
CA PRO A 133 -18.43 -0.79 -1.09
C PRO A 133 -19.17 -1.64 -2.10
N THR A 134 -19.92 -2.62 -1.59
CA THR A 134 -20.74 -3.47 -2.43
C THR A 134 -21.90 -4.03 -1.62
N ASP A 135 -23.00 -4.37 -2.33
CA ASP A 135 -24.14 -5.09 -1.72
C ASP A 135 -24.04 -6.59 -1.93
N VAL A 136 -22.99 -7.06 -2.58
CA VAL A 136 -22.80 -8.48 -2.80
C VAL A 136 -22.60 -9.18 -1.45
N PRO A 137 -23.15 -10.39 -1.26
CA PRO A 137 -23.08 -11.06 0.06
C PRO A 137 -21.64 -11.29 0.53
N GLU A 138 -21.49 -11.25 1.85
CA GLU A 138 -20.19 -11.52 2.50
C GLU A 138 -19.65 -12.87 2.05
N GLU A 139 -18.31 -12.92 1.96
CA GLU A 139 -17.57 -14.13 1.62
C GLU A 139 -17.71 -14.54 0.14
N THR A 140 -18.40 -13.76 -0.67
CA THR A 140 -18.44 -14.03 -2.10
C THR A 140 -17.05 -13.83 -2.69
N VAL A 141 -16.62 -14.75 -3.53
CA VAL A 141 -15.33 -14.67 -4.22
C VAL A 141 -15.61 -14.39 -5.70
N LEU A 142 -14.85 -13.47 -6.28
CA LEU A 142 -15.01 -13.14 -7.70
C LEU A 142 -14.79 -14.40 -8.54
N SER A 143 -15.70 -14.68 -9.46
CA SER A 143 -15.59 -15.89 -10.29
C SER A 143 -14.64 -15.65 -11.46
N ASP A 144 -14.12 -16.75 -12.01
CA ASP A 144 -13.22 -16.66 -13.16
C ASP A 144 -13.87 -15.95 -14.34
N GLN A 145 -15.18 -16.08 -14.46
CA GLN A 145 -15.90 -15.52 -15.60
C GLN A 145 -16.07 -14.01 -15.49
N GLU A 146 -15.83 -13.46 -14.31
CA GLU A 146 -16.01 -12.04 -14.05
C GLU A 146 -14.70 -11.25 -14.04
N GLU A 147 -13.60 -11.93 -14.27
CA GLU A 147 -12.29 -11.28 -14.30
C GLU A 147 -12.11 -10.37 -15.49
#